data_d86f56b498b25161e8713e5e4b14f01b
#
_entry.id   d86f56b498b25161e8713e5e4b14f01b
#
_cell.length_a   1.000
_cell.length_b   1.000
_cell.length_c   1.000
_cell.angle_alpha   90.00
_cell.angle_beta   90.00
_cell.angle_gamma   90.00
#
_symmetry.space_group_name_H-M   'P 1'
#
loop_
_entity.id
_entity.type
_entity.pdbx_description
1 polymer ?
#
loop_
_entity_poly.entity_id
_entity_poly.type
_entity_poly.pdbx_seq_one_letter_code
_entity_poly.pdbx_strand_id
1 'polypeptide(L)'
;MCLGAGARAANERARRDYEYKLEKREREWMNTLSMTKVEHLQYEQGIDASNLGLANTYSDITEKKNELIDKFVTESQNDWKEFLSENTGDKLKASGRLGRSTDRIAAIDLGQYLKKGSDQAHALTKAGRKLDRVGAQAAGQARSQQMQMFTNVAFVKNPDMV
;
A
#
# COMPACT_ATOMS: atom_id res chain seq x y z
N MET A 1 -0.90 23.60 -80.61
CA MET A 1 -1.35 22.44 -79.76
C MET A 1 -0.37 22.20 -78.58
N CYS A 2 -0.36 23.07 -77.52
CA CYS A 2 0.50 22.88 -76.37
C CYS A 2 -0.23 22.94 -75.02
N LEU A 3 -1.55 22.83 -75.02
CA LEU A 3 -2.37 22.90 -73.79
C LEU A 3 -2.39 21.59 -72.96
N GLY A 4 -1.95 20.45 -73.54
CA GLY A 4 -1.96 19.16 -72.84
C GLY A 4 -0.75 18.85 -71.94
N ALA A 5 0.42 19.44 -72.21
CA ALA A 5 1.64 19.14 -71.45
C ALA A 5 1.66 19.78 -70.07
N GLY A 6 1.15 21.00 -69.91
CA GLY A 6 1.04 21.69 -68.63
C GLY A 6 0.05 21.02 -67.68
N ALA A 7 -1.09 20.56 -68.20
CA ALA A 7 -2.10 19.86 -67.39
C ALA A 7 -1.57 18.50 -66.91
N ARG A 8 -0.82 17.76 -67.69
CA ARG A 8 -0.18 16.49 -67.28
C ARG A 8 0.86 16.72 -66.22
N ALA A 9 1.73 17.73 -66.33
CA ALA A 9 2.74 18.07 -65.35
C ALA A 9 2.12 18.55 -64.03
N ALA A 10 0.99 19.29 -64.07
CA ALA A 10 0.24 19.70 -62.90
C ALA A 10 -0.38 18.48 -62.17
N ASN A 11 -0.98 17.55 -62.90
CA ASN A 11 -1.55 16.32 -62.33
C ASN A 11 -0.49 15.41 -61.74
N GLU A 12 0.68 15.30 -62.37
CA GLU A 12 1.79 14.52 -61.82
C GLU A 12 2.37 15.13 -60.51
N ARG A 13 2.43 16.46 -60.42
CA ARG A 13 2.82 17.15 -59.17
C ARG A 13 1.77 16.93 -58.09
N ALA A 14 0.50 17.12 -58.38
CA ALA A 14 -0.58 16.88 -57.43
C ALA A 14 -0.59 15.44 -56.92
N ARG A 15 -0.33 14.47 -57.81
CA ARG A 15 -0.23 13.06 -57.41
C ARG A 15 0.97 12.79 -56.46
N ARG A 16 2.14 13.32 -56.78
CA ARG A 16 3.36 13.21 -55.96
C ARG A 16 3.16 13.87 -54.59
N ASP A 17 2.54 15.04 -54.57
CA ASP A 17 2.23 15.74 -53.30
C ASP A 17 1.24 14.94 -52.43
N TYR A 18 0.25 14.31 -53.06
CA TYR A 18 -0.71 13.44 -52.38
C TYR A 18 -0.02 12.17 -51.83
N GLU A 19 0.79 11.50 -52.64
CA GLU A 19 1.56 10.31 -52.22
C GLU A 19 2.51 10.66 -51.06
N TYR A 20 3.20 11.79 -51.13
CA TYR A 20 4.06 12.27 -50.03
C TYR A 20 3.28 12.54 -48.74
N LYS A 21 2.11 13.16 -48.82
CA LYS A 21 1.24 13.41 -47.68
C LYS A 21 0.72 12.11 -47.06
N LEU A 22 0.39 11.12 -47.85
CA LEU A 22 0.00 9.79 -47.38
C LEU A 22 1.14 9.11 -46.63
N GLU A 23 2.33 9.06 -47.20
CA GLU A 23 3.49 8.45 -46.54
C GLU A 23 3.89 9.18 -45.25
N LYS A 24 3.80 10.51 -45.24
CA LYS A 24 4.06 11.30 -44.03
C LYS A 24 3.05 10.96 -42.92
N ARG A 25 1.76 10.92 -43.25
CA ARG A 25 0.68 10.57 -42.34
C ARG A 25 0.86 9.16 -41.80
N GLU A 26 1.21 8.21 -42.66
CA GLU A 26 1.44 6.81 -42.23
C GLU A 26 2.61 6.72 -41.24
N ARG A 27 3.72 7.42 -41.52
CA ARG A 27 4.87 7.49 -40.58
C ARG A 27 4.49 8.13 -39.25
N GLU A 28 3.76 9.23 -39.26
CA GLU A 28 3.28 9.92 -38.05
C GLU A 28 2.35 9.00 -37.25
N TRP A 29 1.47 8.27 -37.94
CA TRP A 29 0.58 7.30 -37.30
C TRP A 29 1.33 6.14 -36.66
N MET A 30 2.31 5.56 -37.34
CA MET A 30 3.14 4.49 -36.79
C MET A 30 3.95 4.96 -35.60
N ASN A 31 4.45 6.19 -35.64
CA ASN A 31 5.13 6.80 -34.49
C ASN A 31 4.17 6.97 -33.30
N THR A 32 2.96 7.47 -33.54
CA THR A 32 1.93 7.64 -32.51
C THR A 32 1.56 6.30 -31.87
N LEU A 33 1.35 5.26 -32.67
CA LEU A 33 1.10 3.91 -32.17
C LEU A 33 2.24 3.36 -31.33
N SER A 34 3.49 3.59 -31.76
CA SER A 34 4.68 3.15 -31.04
C SER A 34 4.80 3.85 -29.68
N MET A 35 4.57 5.18 -29.65
CA MET A 35 4.59 5.96 -28.41
C MET A 35 3.49 5.51 -27.45
N THR A 36 2.27 5.33 -27.95
CA THR A 36 1.13 4.84 -27.13
C THR A 36 1.41 3.45 -26.55
N LYS A 37 2.04 2.57 -27.33
CA LYS A 37 2.41 1.24 -26.84
C LYS A 37 3.44 1.32 -25.71
N VAL A 38 4.42 2.21 -25.79
CA VAL A 38 5.40 2.44 -24.73
C VAL A 38 4.74 3.03 -23.49
N GLU A 39 3.86 4.02 -23.65
CA GLU A 39 3.12 4.62 -22.54
C GLU A 39 2.21 3.60 -21.84
N HIS A 40 1.57 2.72 -22.60
CA HIS A 40 0.74 1.64 -22.04
C HIS A 40 1.57 0.65 -21.23
N LEU A 41 2.74 0.28 -21.74
CA LEU A 41 3.67 -0.59 -21.03
C LEU A 41 4.18 0.06 -19.74
N GLN A 42 4.52 1.34 -19.78
CA GLN A 42 4.92 2.11 -18.60
C GLN A 42 3.81 2.22 -17.57
N TYR A 43 2.57 2.37 -18.02
CA TYR A 43 1.39 2.37 -17.14
C TYR A 43 1.23 1.01 -16.45
N GLU A 44 1.27 -0.10 -17.18
CA GLU A 44 1.17 -1.46 -16.62
C GLU A 44 2.29 -1.71 -15.59
N GLN A 45 3.54 -1.39 -15.93
CA GLN A 45 4.67 -1.52 -15.01
C GLN A 45 4.51 -0.65 -13.76
N GLY A 46 3.96 0.55 -13.91
CA GLY A 46 3.68 1.46 -12.80
C GLY A 46 2.61 0.92 -11.86
N ILE A 47 1.54 0.32 -12.40
CA ILE A 47 0.50 -0.34 -11.61
C ILE A 47 1.08 -1.53 -10.85
N ASP A 48 1.87 -2.37 -11.51
CA ASP A 48 2.50 -3.53 -10.87
C ASP A 48 3.47 -3.12 -9.76
N ALA A 49 4.29 -2.10 -9.99
CA ALA A 49 5.18 -1.56 -8.97
C ALA A 49 4.41 -0.97 -7.77
N SER A 50 3.30 -0.26 -8.02
CA SER A 50 2.43 0.27 -6.97
C SER A 50 1.79 -0.84 -6.14
N ASN A 51 1.30 -1.90 -6.79
CA ASN A 51 0.71 -3.07 -6.14
C ASN A 51 1.73 -3.84 -5.30
N LEU A 52 2.94 -4.03 -5.84
CA LEU A 52 4.04 -4.67 -5.11
C LEU A 52 4.44 -3.86 -3.87
N GLY A 53 4.57 -2.55 -4.01
CA GLY A 53 4.85 -1.65 -2.88
C GLY A 53 3.79 -1.72 -1.79
N LEU A 54 2.52 -1.78 -2.18
CA LEU A 54 1.40 -1.95 -1.25
C LEU A 54 1.45 -3.33 -0.55
N ALA A 55 1.71 -4.40 -1.30
CA ALA A 55 1.85 -5.75 -0.75
C ALA A 55 2.98 -5.85 0.28
N ASN A 56 4.15 -5.26 -0.03
CA ASN A 56 5.27 -5.18 0.91
C ASN A 56 4.89 -4.42 2.19
N THR A 57 4.19 -3.29 2.06
CA THR A 57 3.71 -2.52 3.22
C THR A 57 2.78 -3.34 4.11
N TYR A 58 1.86 -4.11 3.53
CA TYR A 58 0.99 -5.00 4.31
C TYR A 58 1.74 -6.15 4.96
N SER A 59 2.76 -6.70 4.30
CA SER A 59 3.65 -7.71 4.88
C SER A 59 4.37 -7.16 6.13
N ASP A 60 4.96 -5.97 6.01
CA ASP A 60 5.64 -5.29 7.14
C ASP A 60 4.69 -5.00 8.30
N ILE A 61 3.44 -4.59 8.00
CA ILE A 61 2.42 -4.35 9.03
C ILE A 61 2.07 -5.66 9.73
N THR A 62 1.95 -6.76 8.99
CA THR A 62 1.64 -8.07 9.56
C THR A 62 2.77 -8.56 10.46
N GLU A 63 4.01 -8.43 10.03
CA GLU A 63 5.19 -8.77 10.82
C GLU A 63 5.22 -7.97 12.13
N LYS A 64 5.07 -6.64 12.06
CA LYS A 64 5.00 -5.78 13.24
C LYS A 64 3.85 -6.11 14.18
N LYS A 65 2.70 -6.53 13.66
CA LYS A 65 1.59 -7.00 14.51
C LYS A 65 1.95 -8.28 15.24
N ASN A 66 2.59 -9.22 14.57
CA ASN A 66 3.05 -10.47 15.19
C ASN A 66 4.10 -10.19 16.28
N GLU A 67 5.08 -9.33 16.00
CA GLU A 67 6.06 -8.91 17.01
C GLU A 67 5.42 -8.28 18.26
N LEU A 68 4.40 -7.43 18.05
CA LEU A 68 3.67 -6.82 19.17
C LEU A 68 2.90 -7.85 19.99
N ILE A 69 2.30 -8.85 19.35
CA ILE A 69 1.59 -9.94 20.02
C ILE A 69 2.58 -10.79 20.81
N ASP A 70 3.70 -11.18 20.21
CA ASP A 70 4.74 -11.99 20.84
C ASP A 70 5.33 -11.28 22.07
N LYS A 71 5.60 -9.99 21.93
CA LYS A 71 6.04 -9.15 23.03
C LYS A 71 5.01 -9.11 24.16
N PHE A 72 3.73 -8.90 23.84
CA PHE A 72 2.65 -8.88 24.80
C PHE A 72 2.53 -10.22 25.55
N VAL A 73 2.59 -11.34 24.81
CA VAL A 73 2.54 -12.69 25.42
C VAL A 73 3.72 -12.91 26.34
N THR A 74 4.93 -12.54 25.92
CA THR A 74 6.15 -12.70 26.74
C THR A 74 6.10 -11.84 28.00
N GLU A 75 5.70 -10.58 27.88
CA GLU A 75 5.54 -9.67 29.02
C GLU A 75 4.47 -10.18 30.00
N SER A 76 3.31 -10.61 29.47
CA SER A 76 2.23 -11.17 30.30
C SER A 76 2.65 -12.44 31.04
N GLN A 77 3.44 -13.33 30.41
CA GLN A 77 3.99 -14.52 31.08
C GLN A 77 4.99 -14.17 32.20
N ASN A 78 5.84 -13.17 31.94
CA ASN A 78 6.80 -12.70 32.94
C ASN A 78 6.08 -12.04 34.12
N ASP A 79 5.08 -11.21 33.84
CA ASP A 79 4.26 -10.58 34.90
C ASP A 79 3.50 -11.60 35.73
N TRP A 80 3.03 -12.69 35.12
CA TRP A 80 2.41 -13.80 35.85
C TRP A 80 3.41 -14.52 36.75
N LYS A 81 4.62 -14.79 36.30
CA LYS A 81 5.69 -15.39 37.10
C LYS A 81 6.09 -14.49 38.27
N GLU A 82 6.23 -13.17 38.00
CA GLU A 82 6.51 -12.16 39.01
C GLU A 82 5.38 -12.13 40.06
N PHE A 83 4.13 -12.05 39.63
CA PHE A 83 2.98 -12.11 40.54
C PHE A 83 3.00 -13.36 41.44
N LEU A 84 3.24 -14.55 40.87
CA LEU A 84 3.33 -15.78 41.62
C LEU A 84 4.51 -15.79 42.64
N SER A 85 5.62 -15.17 42.26
CA SER A 85 6.82 -15.09 43.13
C SER A 85 6.69 -14.04 44.21
N GLU A 86 5.98 -12.96 43.98
CA GLU A 86 5.87 -11.77 44.84
C GLU A 86 4.58 -11.73 45.66
N ASN A 87 3.59 -12.60 45.38
CA ASN A 87 2.30 -12.58 46.06
C ASN A 87 2.46 -12.69 47.58
N THR A 88 2.45 -11.51 48.21
CA THR A 88 2.72 -11.38 49.65
C THR A 88 1.61 -11.98 50.48
N GLY A 89 0.36 -11.89 49.99
CA GLY A 89 -0.80 -12.46 50.67
C GLY A 89 -0.73 -13.99 50.79
N ASP A 90 -0.33 -14.68 49.73
CA ASP A 90 -0.20 -16.14 49.76
C ASP A 90 1.03 -16.60 50.57
N LYS A 91 2.14 -15.86 50.51
CA LYS A 91 3.31 -16.11 51.39
C LYS A 91 2.97 -15.96 52.85
N LEU A 92 2.16 -14.97 53.23
CA LEU A 92 1.69 -14.78 54.59
C LEU A 92 0.75 -15.90 55.02
N LYS A 93 -0.13 -16.38 54.18
CA LYS A 93 -0.99 -17.55 54.44
C LYS A 93 -0.15 -18.82 54.64
N ALA A 94 0.84 -19.04 53.78
CA ALA A 94 1.75 -20.20 53.91
C ALA A 94 2.57 -20.16 55.19
N SER A 95 2.88 -18.99 55.74
CA SER A 95 3.56 -18.82 57.03
C SER A 95 2.64 -18.98 58.28
N GLY A 96 1.37 -19.39 58.09
CA GLY A 96 0.40 -19.61 59.16
C GLY A 96 -0.31 -18.33 59.64
N ARG A 97 -0.10 -17.20 59.01
CA ARG A 97 -0.81 -15.95 59.32
C ARG A 97 -2.14 -15.92 58.56
N LEU A 98 -3.19 -16.35 59.22
CA LEU A 98 -4.54 -16.36 58.66
C LEU A 98 -5.37 -15.18 59.19
N GLY A 99 -6.09 -14.47 58.37
CA GLY A 99 -6.97 -13.40 58.81
C GLY A 99 -7.43 -12.46 57.70
N ARG A 100 -8.41 -11.60 58.00
CA ARG A 100 -8.97 -10.62 57.04
C ARG A 100 -7.93 -9.67 56.40
N SER A 101 -6.87 -9.35 57.11
CA SER A 101 -5.75 -8.53 56.63
C SER A 101 -4.96 -9.22 55.52
N THR A 102 -4.72 -10.54 55.64
CA THR A 102 -4.00 -11.34 54.64
C THR A 102 -4.81 -11.51 53.38
N ASP A 103 -6.13 -11.74 53.50
CA ASP A 103 -7.03 -11.81 52.33
C ASP A 103 -7.12 -10.46 51.61
N ARG A 104 -7.07 -9.36 52.36
CA ARG A 104 -7.07 -8.01 51.79
C ARG A 104 -5.79 -7.71 51.02
N ILE A 105 -4.63 -8.14 51.52
CA ILE A 105 -3.34 -7.99 50.82
C ILE A 105 -3.36 -8.81 49.52
N ALA A 106 -3.77 -10.08 49.57
CA ALA A 106 -3.89 -10.92 48.37
C ALA A 106 -4.83 -10.33 47.31
N ALA A 107 -5.94 -9.74 47.75
CA ALA A 107 -6.88 -9.06 46.82
C ALA A 107 -6.27 -7.80 46.21
N ILE A 108 -5.46 -7.04 46.93
CA ILE A 108 -4.74 -5.87 46.41
C ILE A 108 -3.68 -6.29 45.39
N ASP A 109 -2.88 -7.31 45.68
CA ASP A 109 -1.84 -7.83 44.79
C ASP A 109 -2.47 -8.35 43.49
N LEU A 110 -3.58 -9.09 43.55
CA LEU A 110 -4.34 -9.53 42.39
C LEU A 110 -4.91 -8.36 41.61
N GLY A 111 -5.46 -7.35 42.27
CA GLY A 111 -5.99 -6.16 41.63
C GLY A 111 -4.92 -5.38 40.87
N GLN A 112 -3.72 -5.28 41.41
CA GLN A 112 -2.58 -4.64 40.73
C GLN A 112 -2.13 -5.43 39.49
N TYR A 113 -2.05 -6.74 39.58
CA TYR A 113 -1.74 -7.62 38.45
C TYR A 113 -2.78 -7.47 37.32
N LEU A 114 -4.06 -7.54 37.66
CA LEU A 114 -5.15 -7.39 36.69
C LEU A 114 -5.14 -6.01 36.01
N LYS A 115 -4.84 -4.95 36.77
CA LYS A 115 -4.70 -3.60 36.22
C LYS A 115 -3.56 -3.51 35.21
N LYS A 116 -2.37 -4.05 35.55
CA LYS A 116 -1.20 -4.11 34.68
C LYS A 116 -1.54 -4.83 33.35
N GLY A 117 -2.20 -5.98 33.40
CA GLY A 117 -2.66 -6.72 32.22
C GLY A 117 -3.66 -5.94 31.37
N SER A 118 -4.59 -5.20 32.01
CA SER A 118 -5.51 -4.32 31.29
C SER A 118 -4.80 -3.20 30.55
N ASP A 119 -3.85 -2.54 31.21
CA ASP A 119 -3.07 -1.44 30.62
C ASP A 119 -2.24 -1.92 29.42
N GLN A 120 -1.63 -3.12 29.51
CA GLN A 120 -0.92 -3.76 28.40
C GLN A 120 -1.84 -4.12 27.24
N ALA A 121 -3.02 -4.66 27.50
CA ALA A 121 -4.02 -4.97 26.48
C ALA A 121 -4.50 -3.69 25.75
N HIS A 122 -4.70 -2.61 26.49
CA HIS A 122 -5.00 -1.30 25.91
C HIS A 122 -3.87 -0.77 25.04
N ALA A 123 -2.62 -0.90 25.46
CA ALA A 123 -1.45 -0.49 24.69
C ALA A 123 -1.32 -1.29 23.38
N LEU A 124 -1.53 -2.61 23.42
CA LEU A 124 -1.55 -3.48 22.24
C LEU A 124 -2.64 -3.06 21.25
N THR A 125 -3.87 -2.84 21.76
CA THR A 125 -4.99 -2.40 20.92
C THR A 125 -4.71 -1.06 20.25
N LYS A 126 -4.12 -0.11 20.98
CA LYS A 126 -3.75 1.21 20.44
C LYS A 126 -2.66 1.10 19.36
N ALA A 127 -1.65 0.25 19.60
CA ALA A 127 -0.59 -0.01 18.62
C ALA A 127 -1.14 -0.68 17.34
N GLY A 128 -2.02 -1.68 17.48
CA GLY A 128 -2.70 -2.33 16.37
C GLY A 128 -3.48 -1.34 15.50
N ARG A 129 -4.30 -0.48 16.12
CA ARG A 129 -5.05 0.57 15.41
C ARG A 129 -4.12 1.57 14.66
N LYS A 130 -2.95 1.86 15.22
CA LYS A 130 -1.97 2.72 14.56
C LYS A 130 -1.43 2.05 13.28
N LEU A 131 -1.12 0.77 13.33
CA LEU A 131 -0.68 0.00 12.16
C LEU A 131 -1.78 -0.10 11.10
N ASP A 132 -3.04 -0.29 11.49
CA ASP A 132 -4.18 -0.29 10.56
C ASP A 132 -4.32 1.04 9.81
N ARG A 133 -4.10 2.16 10.50
CA ARG A 133 -4.10 3.50 9.87
C ARG A 133 -2.97 3.64 8.85
N VAL A 134 -1.77 3.12 9.16
CA VAL A 134 -0.64 3.13 8.21
C VAL A 134 -0.99 2.32 6.95
N GLY A 135 -1.61 1.16 7.09
CA GLY A 135 -2.10 0.36 5.97
C GLY A 135 -3.14 1.08 5.12
N ALA A 136 -4.11 1.74 5.75
CA ALA A 136 -5.12 2.52 5.06
C ALA A 136 -4.53 3.73 4.31
N GLN A 137 -3.53 4.41 4.90
CA GLN A 137 -2.82 5.49 4.23
C GLN A 137 -2.01 5.00 3.03
N ALA A 138 -1.30 3.88 3.16
CA ALA A 138 -0.56 3.27 2.05
C ALA A 138 -1.49 2.88 0.89
N ALA A 139 -2.64 2.30 1.19
CA ALA A 139 -3.66 1.98 0.19
C ALA A 139 -4.20 3.24 -0.52
N GLY A 140 -4.46 4.31 0.24
CA GLY A 140 -4.87 5.59 -0.31
C GLY A 140 -3.82 6.21 -1.24
N GLN A 141 -2.56 6.17 -0.85
CA GLN A 141 -1.44 6.66 -1.65
C GLN A 141 -1.26 5.84 -2.94
N ALA A 142 -1.28 4.51 -2.85
CA ALA A 142 -1.20 3.63 -4.02
C ALA A 142 -2.33 3.92 -5.02
N ARG A 143 -3.56 4.06 -4.53
CA ARG A 143 -4.72 4.40 -5.36
C ARG A 143 -4.58 5.78 -6.03
N SER A 144 -4.08 6.78 -5.31
CA SER A 144 -3.82 8.11 -5.86
C SER A 144 -2.76 8.07 -6.95
N GLN A 145 -1.66 7.34 -6.74
CA GLN A 145 -0.61 7.14 -7.74
C GLN A 145 -1.13 6.44 -8.99
N GLN A 146 -1.92 5.37 -8.84
CA GLN A 146 -2.54 4.66 -9.96
C GLN A 146 -3.47 5.58 -10.76
N MET A 147 -4.23 6.43 -10.08
CA MET A 147 -5.11 7.40 -10.73
C MET A 147 -4.34 8.47 -11.50
N GLN A 148 -3.22 8.96 -10.95
CA GLN A 148 -2.33 9.88 -11.65
C GLN A 148 -1.68 9.23 -12.88
N MET A 149 -1.24 7.98 -12.79
CA MET A 149 -0.71 7.24 -13.94
C MET A 149 -1.77 7.08 -15.03
N PHE A 150 -3.01 6.76 -14.66
CA PHE A 150 -4.12 6.64 -15.59
C PHE A 150 -4.42 7.96 -16.30
N THR A 151 -4.41 9.08 -15.58
CA THR A 151 -4.65 10.40 -16.19
C THR A 151 -3.55 10.85 -17.12
N ASN A 152 -2.33 10.32 -16.97
CA ASN A 152 -1.18 10.64 -17.81
C ASN A 152 -1.08 9.78 -19.07
N VAL A 153 -1.86 8.69 -19.17
CA VAL A 153 -1.92 7.87 -20.38
C VAL A 153 -2.61 8.67 -21.48
N ALA A 154 -1.88 9.00 -22.55
CA ALA A 154 -2.44 9.68 -23.70
C ALA A 154 -3.40 8.76 -24.46
N PHE A 155 -4.61 9.24 -24.70
CA PHE A 155 -5.52 8.55 -25.61
C PHE A 155 -5.04 8.71 -27.05
N VAL A 156 -5.01 7.59 -27.78
CA VAL A 156 -4.68 7.60 -29.22
C VAL A 156 -5.69 8.46 -29.96
N LYS A 157 -5.23 9.55 -30.57
CA LYS A 157 -6.04 10.33 -31.50
C LYS A 157 -5.97 9.68 -32.88
N ASN A 158 -7.11 9.51 -33.52
CA ASN A 158 -7.12 9.07 -34.90
C ASN A 158 -6.35 10.05 -35.78
N PRO A 159 -5.61 9.57 -36.81
CA PRO A 159 -4.90 10.46 -37.70
C PRO A 159 -5.90 11.32 -38.49
N ASP A 160 -5.53 12.58 -38.70
CA ASP A 160 -6.34 13.48 -39.52
C ASP A 160 -6.49 12.91 -40.91
N MET A 161 -7.68 13.05 -41.50
CA MET A 161 -7.92 12.65 -42.88
C MET A 161 -7.18 13.61 -43.83
N VAL A 162 -6.57 13.06 -44.89
CA VAL A 162 -5.87 13.83 -45.93
C VAL A 162 -6.85 14.26 -47.00
#